data_ecb0eb6394ce6109f89cdeeea8264863
#
_entry.id   ecb0eb6394ce6109f89cdeeea8264863
#
_cell.length_a   1.000
_cell.length_b   1.000
_cell.length_c   1.000
_cell.angle_alpha   90.00
_cell.angle_beta   90.00
_cell.angle_gamma   90.00
#
_symmetry.space_group_name_H-M   'P 1'
#
loop_
_entity.id
_entity.type
_entity.pdbx_description
1 polymer ?
#
loop_
_entity_poly.entity_id
_entity_poly.type
_entity_poly.pdbx_seq_one_letter_code
_entity_poly.pdbx_strand_id
1 'polypeptide(L)'
;MEGLLYNSWDIINLYIMNEKATFFGHPIGLRTLFLTEMWERMSYYGMRGIMVLFMTAGVSGINPGLNFSAAEANAIYGAYIGLVYFMVVPGGWLADNIFGHQKAVLAGALIITLGHFTLAIPITQTFFLGLLFIILGTGLLKGNISTIVGRLYENNDSMRDSGYTIFYMSINIGSVLGFLICGGLGEKLGWHWGFGAAGFGMAIGAYQ
;
A
#
# COMPACT_ATOMS: atom_id res chain seq x y z
N MET A 1 5.49 -41.06 4.43
CA MET A 1 5.32 -39.74 5.05
C MET A 1 5.24 -38.73 3.91
N GLU A 2 4.07 -38.58 3.31
CA GLU A 2 3.79 -37.57 2.28
C GLU A 2 3.43 -36.29 3.01
N GLY A 3 4.35 -35.32 2.99
CA GLY A 3 4.11 -33.97 3.49
C GLY A 3 3.09 -33.27 2.58
N LEU A 4 1.88 -33.10 3.06
CA LEU A 4 0.84 -32.29 2.47
C LEU A 4 1.36 -30.83 2.35
N LEU A 5 1.94 -30.53 1.20
CA LEU A 5 2.12 -29.15 0.75
C LEU A 5 0.73 -28.59 0.43
N TYR A 6 0.07 -28.03 1.42
CA TYR A 6 -1.15 -27.27 1.20
C TYR A 6 -0.83 -26.13 0.22
N ASN A 7 -1.41 -26.21 -0.97
CA ASN A 7 -1.37 -25.14 -1.94
C ASN A 7 -2.05 -23.92 -1.30
N SER A 8 -1.57 -22.72 -1.56
CA SER A 8 -2.15 -21.47 -1.00
C SER A 8 -3.66 -21.34 -1.26
N TRP A 9 -4.18 -22.02 -2.29
CA TRP A 9 -5.61 -22.19 -2.57
C TRP A 9 -6.35 -23.07 -1.55
N ASP A 10 -5.69 -24.07 -1.00
CA ASP A 10 -6.29 -24.96 0.01
C ASP A 10 -6.46 -24.24 1.35
N ILE A 11 -5.54 -23.34 1.68
CA ILE A 11 -5.63 -22.50 2.88
C ILE A 11 -6.76 -21.48 2.72
N ILE A 12 -6.94 -20.88 1.55
CA ILE A 12 -8.05 -19.97 1.27
C ILE A 12 -9.40 -20.73 1.26
N ASN A 13 -9.45 -21.90 0.65
CA ASN A 13 -10.65 -22.74 0.69
C ASN A 13 -10.99 -23.17 2.11
N LEU A 14 -10.02 -23.49 2.97
CA LEU A 14 -10.23 -23.74 4.40
C LEU A 14 -10.77 -22.50 5.14
N TYR A 15 -10.31 -21.30 4.78
CA TYR A 15 -10.84 -20.04 5.31
C TYR A 15 -12.24 -19.70 4.79
N ILE A 16 -12.52 -19.99 3.51
CA ILE A 16 -13.84 -19.79 2.88
C ILE A 16 -14.86 -20.81 3.38
N MET A 17 -14.44 -22.07 3.64
CA MET A 17 -15.32 -23.15 4.13
C MET A 17 -15.62 -23.06 5.62
N ASN A 18 -15.02 -22.14 6.36
CA ASN A 18 -15.45 -21.88 7.74
C ASN A 18 -16.70 -20.98 7.72
N GLU A 19 -17.85 -21.57 7.38
CA GLU A 19 -19.18 -20.91 7.23
C GLU A 19 -19.65 -20.05 8.42
N LYS A 20 -18.88 -20.01 9.52
CA LYS A 20 -19.24 -19.28 10.75
C LYS A 20 -18.49 -17.95 10.91
N ALA A 21 -17.43 -17.68 10.17
CA ALA A 21 -16.66 -16.44 10.30
C ALA A 21 -16.98 -15.48 9.16
N THR A 22 -17.72 -14.42 9.46
CA THR A 22 -18.04 -13.34 8.51
C THR A 22 -17.47 -12.01 8.97
N PHE A 23 -17.22 -11.12 8.01
CA PHE A 23 -16.84 -9.73 8.22
C PHE A 23 -17.95 -8.84 7.66
N PHE A 24 -18.76 -8.22 8.51
CA PHE A 24 -19.98 -7.51 8.17
C PHE A 24 -20.97 -8.33 7.29
N GLY A 25 -21.07 -9.63 7.54
CA GLY A 25 -21.90 -10.54 6.75
C GLY A 25 -21.27 -11.02 5.44
N HIS A 26 -20.05 -10.62 5.12
CA HIS A 26 -19.27 -10.99 3.92
C HIS A 26 -18.23 -12.08 4.22
N PRO A 27 -17.67 -12.74 3.19
CA PRO A 27 -16.60 -13.72 3.36
C PRO A 27 -15.43 -13.15 4.19
N ILE A 28 -14.89 -13.94 5.10
CA ILE A 28 -13.83 -13.50 6.04
C ILE A 28 -12.58 -12.97 5.33
N GLY A 29 -12.28 -13.46 4.12
CA GLY A 29 -11.18 -12.95 3.29
C GLY A 29 -11.27 -11.44 3.00
N LEU A 30 -12.49 -10.88 2.97
CA LEU A 30 -12.68 -9.43 2.80
C LEU A 30 -12.04 -8.64 3.94
N ARG A 31 -12.02 -9.17 5.17
CA ARG A 31 -11.35 -8.50 6.32
C ARG A 31 -9.87 -8.29 6.05
N THR A 32 -9.17 -9.34 5.60
CA THR A 32 -7.74 -9.25 5.29
C THR A 32 -7.49 -8.23 4.19
N LEU A 33 -8.26 -8.28 3.08
CA LEU A 33 -8.12 -7.34 1.98
C LEU A 33 -8.44 -5.90 2.39
N PHE A 34 -9.49 -5.70 3.21
CA PHE A 34 -9.86 -4.41 3.78
C PHE A 34 -8.71 -3.82 4.61
N LEU A 35 -8.14 -4.59 5.53
CA LEU A 35 -7.07 -4.12 6.40
C LEU A 35 -5.77 -3.90 5.62
N THR A 36 -5.43 -4.77 4.66
CA THR A 36 -4.24 -4.59 3.80
C THR A 36 -4.35 -3.31 2.98
N GLU A 37 -5.51 -3.07 2.34
CA GLU A 37 -5.75 -1.82 1.61
C GLU A 37 -5.71 -0.61 2.54
N MET A 38 -6.34 -0.69 3.72
CA MET A 38 -6.33 0.40 4.69
C MET A 38 -4.90 0.82 5.08
N TRP A 39 -4.04 -0.13 5.41
CA TRP A 39 -2.65 0.16 5.77
C TRP A 39 -1.83 0.65 4.59
N GLU A 40 -2.06 0.10 3.39
CA GLU A 40 -1.43 0.58 2.18
C GLU A 40 -1.86 2.02 1.87
N ARG A 41 -3.15 2.34 1.95
CA ARG A 41 -3.65 3.71 1.76
C ARG A 41 -3.13 4.67 2.84
N MET A 42 -3.07 4.24 4.09
CA MET A 42 -2.46 5.01 5.17
C MET A 42 -1.00 5.37 4.84
N SER A 43 -0.21 4.40 4.42
CA SER A 43 1.19 4.63 4.06
C SER A 43 1.33 5.54 2.84
N TYR A 44 0.55 5.29 1.79
CA TYR A 44 0.59 6.03 0.54
C TYR A 44 0.15 7.50 0.70
N TYR A 45 -1.03 7.75 1.30
CA TYR A 45 -1.52 9.11 1.49
C TYR A 45 -0.74 9.86 2.57
N GLY A 46 -0.28 9.16 3.61
CA GLY A 46 0.57 9.74 4.63
C GLY A 46 1.89 10.24 4.08
N MET A 47 2.59 9.42 3.29
CA MET A 47 3.81 9.81 2.60
C MET A 47 3.57 10.97 1.63
N ARG A 48 2.51 10.89 0.81
CA ARG A 48 2.18 11.94 -0.15
C ARG A 48 1.89 13.29 0.51
N GLY A 49 1.24 13.27 1.68
CA GLY A 49 0.90 14.47 2.43
C GLY A 49 2.13 15.28 2.85
N ILE A 50 3.24 14.63 3.14
CA ILE A 50 4.48 15.28 3.58
C ILE A 50 5.54 15.39 2.47
N MET A 51 5.35 14.71 1.33
CA MET A 51 6.36 14.60 0.27
C MET A 51 6.76 15.96 -0.32
N VAL A 52 5.77 16.78 -0.71
CA VAL A 52 6.03 18.10 -1.30
C VAL A 52 6.61 19.05 -0.25
N LEU A 53 6.12 18.99 0.99
CA LEU A 53 6.63 19.78 2.11
C LEU A 53 8.11 19.46 2.37
N PHE A 54 8.46 18.17 2.41
CA PHE A 54 9.85 17.72 2.55
C PHE A 54 10.75 18.21 1.39
N MET A 55 10.27 18.08 0.15
CA MET A 55 11.05 18.53 -1.02
C MET A 55 11.32 20.03 -1.03
N THR A 56 10.37 20.83 -0.56
CA THR A 56 10.48 22.31 -0.57
C THR A 56 11.05 22.89 0.70
N ALA A 57 11.09 22.15 1.81
CA ALA A 57 11.69 22.63 3.05
C ALA A 57 13.18 22.93 2.87
N GLY A 58 13.66 24.00 3.52
CA GLY A 58 15.07 24.40 3.45
C GLY A 58 16.01 23.37 4.05
N VAL A 59 17.28 23.39 3.63
CA VAL A 59 18.32 22.47 4.13
C VAL A 59 18.75 22.74 5.56
N SER A 60 18.37 23.87 6.13
CA SER A 60 18.69 24.29 7.49
C SER A 60 17.42 24.62 8.26
N GLY A 61 17.40 24.31 9.55
CA GLY A 61 16.24 24.56 10.43
C GLY A 61 15.90 23.35 11.29
N ILE A 62 14.75 23.42 11.95
CA ILE A 62 14.28 22.37 12.88
C ILE A 62 13.94 21.07 12.12
N ASN A 63 13.43 21.19 10.90
CA ASN A 63 13.00 20.06 10.09
C ASN A 63 13.53 20.24 8.65
N PRO A 64 14.81 19.92 8.38
CA PRO A 64 15.44 20.16 7.09
C PRO A 64 14.88 19.28 5.98
N GLY A 65 14.82 19.84 4.76
CA GLY A 65 14.35 19.15 3.55
C GLY A 65 15.35 19.26 2.40
N LEU A 66 14.85 19.10 1.16
CA LEU A 66 15.71 19.08 -0.03
C LEU A 66 15.91 20.45 -0.69
N ASN A 67 15.21 21.49 -0.23
CA ASN A 67 15.29 22.85 -0.76
C ASN A 67 15.04 22.97 -2.27
N PHE A 68 14.17 22.12 -2.82
CA PHE A 68 13.74 22.24 -4.21
C PHE A 68 12.78 23.42 -4.38
N SER A 69 12.78 24.03 -5.55
CA SER A 69 11.75 25.00 -5.91
C SER A 69 10.37 24.31 -5.97
N ALA A 70 9.31 25.08 -5.79
CA ALA A 70 7.95 24.54 -5.91
C ALA A 70 7.68 23.93 -7.29
N ALA A 71 8.28 24.45 -8.35
CA ALA A 71 8.17 23.90 -9.70
C ALA A 71 8.82 22.51 -9.81
N GLU A 72 10.06 22.36 -9.31
CA GLU A 72 10.76 21.07 -9.29
C GLU A 72 10.02 20.03 -8.44
N ALA A 73 9.60 20.40 -7.22
CA ALA A 73 8.87 19.52 -6.34
C ALA A 73 7.54 19.03 -6.95
N ASN A 74 6.78 19.92 -7.61
CA ASN A 74 5.55 19.54 -8.28
C ASN A 74 5.81 18.69 -9.53
N ALA A 75 6.89 18.93 -10.28
CA ALA A 75 7.27 18.09 -11.41
C ALA A 75 7.63 16.66 -10.96
N ILE A 76 8.45 16.53 -9.91
CA ILE A 76 8.80 15.23 -9.32
C ILE A 76 7.53 14.51 -8.79
N TYR A 77 6.68 15.23 -8.08
CA TYR A 77 5.42 14.68 -7.57
C TYR A 77 4.50 14.19 -8.70
N GLY A 78 4.35 14.98 -9.77
CA GLY A 78 3.57 14.60 -10.94
C GLY A 78 4.13 13.38 -11.66
N ALA A 79 5.46 13.33 -11.86
CA ALA A 79 6.15 12.20 -12.46
C ALA A 79 5.97 10.93 -11.60
N TYR A 80 6.13 11.04 -10.28
CA TYR A 80 5.91 9.94 -9.34
C TYR A 80 4.49 9.37 -9.47
N ILE A 81 3.46 10.23 -9.45
CA ILE A 81 2.07 9.81 -9.60
C ILE A 81 1.83 9.12 -10.94
N GLY A 82 2.33 9.70 -12.03
CA GLY A 82 2.22 9.12 -13.37
C GLY A 82 2.84 7.73 -13.43
N LEU A 83 4.05 7.55 -12.88
CA LEU A 83 4.75 6.28 -12.85
C LEU A 83 4.02 5.23 -11.98
N VAL A 84 3.45 5.63 -10.83
CA VAL A 84 2.65 4.72 -9.99
C VAL A 84 1.48 4.14 -10.79
N TYR A 85 0.72 4.98 -11.50
CA TYR A 85 -0.39 4.49 -12.32
C TYR A 85 0.06 3.69 -13.54
N PHE A 86 1.15 4.10 -14.19
CA PHE A 86 1.73 3.36 -15.31
C PHE A 86 2.15 1.95 -14.89
N MET A 87 2.79 1.80 -13.72
CA MET A 87 3.27 0.51 -13.22
C MET A 87 2.18 -0.49 -12.84
N VAL A 88 0.92 -0.05 -12.70
CA VAL A 88 -0.21 -0.97 -12.49
C VAL A 88 -0.41 -1.92 -13.67
N VAL A 89 -0.14 -1.46 -14.90
CA VAL A 89 -0.29 -2.29 -16.11
C VAL A 89 0.73 -3.44 -16.15
N PRO A 90 2.05 -3.20 -16.10
CA PRO A 90 3.01 -4.30 -16.04
C PRO A 90 2.88 -5.13 -14.76
N GLY A 91 2.49 -4.53 -13.61
CA GLY A 91 2.25 -5.24 -12.37
C GLY A 91 1.08 -6.24 -12.46
N GLY A 92 -0.01 -5.85 -13.11
CA GLY A 92 -1.13 -6.75 -13.42
C GLY A 92 -0.69 -7.88 -14.35
N TRP A 93 0.02 -7.56 -15.43
CA TRP A 93 0.53 -8.57 -16.36
C TRP A 93 1.45 -9.60 -15.68
N LEU A 94 2.34 -9.17 -14.78
CA LEU A 94 3.20 -10.06 -13.99
C LEU A 94 2.39 -10.97 -13.07
N ALA A 95 1.32 -10.46 -12.48
CA ALA A 95 0.44 -11.25 -11.63
C ALA A 95 -0.33 -12.29 -12.44
N ASP A 96 -0.86 -11.91 -13.60
CA ASP A 96 -1.64 -12.82 -14.43
C ASP A 96 -0.81 -13.96 -15.00
N ASN A 97 0.45 -13.70 -15.39
CA ASN A 97 1.25 -14.64 -16.18
C ASN A 97 2.35 -15.36 -15.37
N ILE A 98 2.81 -14.79 -14.24
CA ILE A 98 4.01 -15.29 -13.54
C ILE A 98 3.74 -15.61 -12.06
N PHE A 99 3.24 -14.66 -11.28
CA PHE A 99 3.24 -14.80 -9.83
C PHE A 99 1.91 -15.30 -9.25
N GLY A 100 0.80 -15.01 -9.91
CA GLY A 100 -0.53 -15.05 -9.31
C GLY A 100 -0.81 -13.82 -8.43
N HIS A 101 -2.06 -13.39 -8.35
CA HIS A 101 -2.44 -12.13 -7.70
C HIS A 101 -2.02 -12.04 -6.23
N GLN A 102 -2.15 -13.13 -5.45
CA GLN A 102 -1.80 -13.12 -4.02
C GLN A 102 -0.32 -12.87 -3.77
N LYS A 103 0.54 -13.58 -4.51
CA LYS A 103 2.00 -13.39 -4.40
C LYS A 103 2.42 -12.01 -4.91
N ALA A 104 1.75 -11.49 -5.94
CA ALA A 104 1.99 -10.14 -6.44
C ALA A 104 1.61 -9.08 -5.38
N VAL A 105 0.47 -9.23 -4.70
CA VAL A 105 0.05 -8.34 -3.61
C VAL A 105 1.05 -8.39 -2.45
N LEU A 106 1.46 -9.58 -2.01
CA LEU A 106 2.44 -9.72 -0.92
C LEU A 106 3.81 -9.13 -1.30
N ALA A 107 4.32 -9.46 -2.49
CA ALA A 107 5.58 -8.90 -2.98
C ALA A 107 5.50 -7.37 -3.09
N GLY A 108 4.39 -6.84 -3.61
CA GLY A 108 4.12 -5.40 -3.66
C GLY A 108 4.14 -4.76 -2.28
N ALA A 109 3.47 -5.37 -1.30
CA ALA A 109 3.43 -4.89 0.08
C ALA A 109 4.83 -4.82 0.72
N LEU A 110 5.64 -5.86 0.53
CA LEU A 110 7.02 -5.91 1.05
C LEU A 110 7.91 -4.85 0.39
N ILE A 111 7.80 -4.68 -0.94
CA ILE A 111 8.57 -3.68 -1.68
C ILE A 111 8.16 -2.26 -1.26
N ILE A 112 6.85 -1.98 -1.07
CA ILE A 112 6.37 -0.69 -0.56
C ILE A 112 6.93 -0.43 0.85
N THR A 113 6.89 -1.43 1.73
CA THR A 113 7.44 -1.35 3.08
C THR A 113 8.92 -0.95 3.06
N LEU A 114 9.71 -1.65 2.22
CA LEU A 114 11.13 -1.32 2.01
C LEU A 114 11.29 0.11 1.49
N GLY A 115 10.44 0.53 0.56
CA GLY A 115 10.44 1.88 0.00
C GLY A 115 10.23 2.95 1.07
N HIS A 116 9.26 2.80 1.95
CA HIS A 116 9.00 3.75 3.03
C HIS A 116 10.13 3.82 4.05
N PHE A 117 10.72 2.67 4.43
CA PHE A 117 11.89 2.69 5.31
C PHE A 117 13.13 3.30 4.63
N THR A 118 13.28 3.13 3.32
CA THR A 118 14.32 3.79 2.56
C THR A 118 14.12 5.30 2.52
N LEU A 119 12.88 5.80 2.41
CA LEU A 119 12.54 7.23 2.53
C LEU A 119 12.85 7.79 3.94
N ALA A 120 12.75 6.97 4.97
CA ALA A 120 13.05 7.38 6.33
C ALA A 120 14.56 7.60 6.60
N ILE A 121 15.44 7.20 5.69
CA ILE A 121 16.88 7.48 5.80
C ILE A 121 17.15 8.91 5.30
N PRO A 122 17.81 9.80 6.09
CA PRO A 122 17.95 11.21 5.79
C PRO A 122 19.05 11.49 4.74
N ILE A 123 18.92 10.91 3.55
CA ILE A 123 19.87 11.06 2.43
C ILE A 123 19.05 11.28 1.16
N THR A 124 19.44 12.26 0.32
CA THR A 124 18.70 12.59 -0.92
C THR A 124 18.59 11.40 -1.87
N GLN A 125 19.63 10.59 -1.99
CA GLN A 125 19.66 9.42 -2.87
C GLN A 125 18.65 8.34 -2.41
N THR A 126 18.52 8.14 -1.10
CA THR A 126 17.56 7.18 -0.54
C THR A 126 16.10 7.64 -0.73
N PHE A 127 15.87 8.96 -0.78
CA PHE A 127 14.54 9.48 -1.12
C PHE A 127 14.08 9.01 -2.51
N PHE A 128 14.90 9.20 -3.56
CA PHE A 128 14.54 8.76 -4.90
C PHE A 128 14.46 7.24 -5.03
N LEU A 129 15.37 6.52 -4.37
CA LEU A 129 15.35 5.06 -4.34
C LEU A 129 14.08 4.53 -3.65
N GLY A 130 13.67 5.15 -2.55
CA GLY A 130 12.43 4.82 -1.85
C GLY A 130 11.20 5.06 -2.72
N LEU A 131 11.14 6.19 -3.45
CA LEU A 131 10.07 6.44 -4.41
C LEU A 131 10.01 5.37 -5.50
N LEU A 132 11.17 4.94 -6.03
CA LEU A 132 11.24 3.86 -7.01
C LEU A 132 10.65 2.54 -6.47
N PHE A 133 11.02 2.14 -5.26
CA PHE A 133 10.45 0.95 -4.62
C PHE A 133 8.94 1.07 -4.44
N ILE A 134 8.44 2.23 -4.01
CA ILE A 134 6.99 2.43 -3.83
C ILE A 134 6.27 2.36 -5.19
N ILE A 135 6.82 2.93 -6.26
CA ILE A 135 6.27 2.83 -7.61
C ILE A 135 6.14 1.36 -8.04
N LEU A 136 7.22 0.58 -7.91
CA LEU A 136 7.24 -0.82 -8.30
C LEU A 136 6.28 -1.67 -7.45
N GLY A 137 6.31 -1.49 -6.14
CA GLY A 137 5.47 -2.22 -5.20
C GLY A 137 3.99 -1.90 -5.37
N THR A 138 3.63 -0.62 -5.55
CA THR A 138 2.24 -0.20 -5.79
C THR A 138 1.72 -0.74 -7.12
N GLY A 139 2.57 -0.80 -8.16
CA GLY A 139 2.23 -1.44 -9.42
C GLY A 139 1.82 -2.91 -9.25
N LEU A 140 2.55 -3.67 -8.42
CA LEU A 140 2.22 -5.06 -8.11
C LEU A 140 1.00 -5.22 -7.21
N LEU A 141 0.74 -4.30 -6.29
CA LEU A 141 -0.32 -4.45 -5.29
C LEU A 141 -1.67 -3.94 -5.80
N LYS A 142 -1.71 -2.71 -6.32
CA LYS A 142 -2.94 -1.92 -6.46
C LYS A 142 -4.03 -2.57 -7.33
N GLY A 143 -3.69 -3.04 -8.53
CA GLY A 143 -4.65 -3.70 -9.43
C GLY A 143 -5.04 -5.08 -8.90
N ASN A 144 -4.07 -5.81 -8.39
CA ASN A 144 -4.22 -7.20 -8.02
C ASN A 144 -5.06 -7.42 -6.77
N ILE A 145 -5.00 -6.52 -5.77
CA ILE A 145 -5.83 -6.62 -4.57
C ILE A 145 -7.32 -6.48 -4.91
N SER A 146 -7.68 -5.56 -5.81
CA SER A 146 -9.07 -5.39 -6.28
C SER A 146 -9.57 -6.63 -7.05
N THR A 147 -8.70 -7.28 -7.83
CA THR A 147 -9.02 -8.54 -8.51
C THR A 147 -9.32 -9.64 -7.51
N ILE A 148 -8.54 -9.75 -6.42
CA ILE A 148 -8.80 -10.74 -5.36
C ILE A 148 -10.14 -10.47 -4.69
N VAL A 149 -10.52 -9.20 -4.43
CA VAL A 149 -11.86 -8.87 -3.90
C VAL A 149 -12.94 -9.42 -4.82
N GLY A 150 -12.83 -9.21 -6.15
CA GLY A 150 -13.79 -9.75 -7.12
C GLY A 150 -13.95 -11.27 -7.03
N ARG A 151 -12.84 -11.99 -6.88
CA ARG A 151 -12.82 -13.46 -6.77
C ARG A 151 -13.49 -14.00 -5.52
N LEU A 152 -13.58 -13.25 -4.43
CA LEU A 152 -14.33 -13.67 -3.24
C LEU A 152 -15.83 -13.82 -3.51
N TYR A 153 -16.34 -13.24 -4.61
CA TYR A 153 -17.77 -13.21 -4.96
C TYR A 153 -18.09 -13.90 -6.29
N GLU A 154 -17.19 -14.72 -6.84
CA GLU A 154 -17.42 -15.43 -8.11
C GLU A 154 -18.71 -16.28 -8.09
N ASN A 155 -19.10 -16.80 -6.92
CA ASN A 155 -20.30 -17.60 -6.73
C ASN A 155 -21.49 -16.83 -6.09
N ASN A 156 -21.36 -15.52 -5.86
CA ASN A 156 -22.37 -14.71 -5.19
C ASN A 156 -22.34 -13.23 -5.65
N ASP A 157 -22.76 -13.02 -6.89
CA ASP A 157 -22.79 -11.68 -7.51
C ASP A 157 -23.65 -10.67 -6.76
N SER A 158 -24.73 -11.13 -6.07
CA SER A 158 -25.64 -10.23 -5.35
C SER A 158 -24.97 -9.46 -4.19
N MET A 159 -23.90 -10.02 -3.62
CA MET A 159 -23.14 -9.41 -2.52
C MET A 159 -21.87 -8.66 -3.00
N ARG A 160 -21.52 -8.79 -4.26
CA ARG A 160 -20.25 -8.28 -4.80
C ARG A 160 -20.13 -6.76 -4.67
N ASP A 161 -21.16 -6.02 -5.04
CA ASP A 161 -21.15 -4.55 -5.01
C ASP A 161 -21.04 -4.01 -3.58
N SER A 162 -21.76 -4.64 -2.63
CA SER A 162 -21.63 -4.27 -1.21
C SER A 162 -20.27 -4.65 -0.64
N GLY A 163 -19.66 -5.77 -1.07
CA GLY A 163 -18.30 -6.15 -0.72
C GLY A 163 -17.26 -5.14 -1.20
N TYR A 164 -17.36 -4.67 -2.45
CA TYR A 164 -16.53 -3.59 -2.94
C TYR A 164 -16.76 -2.27 -2.19
N THR A 165 -17.99 -1.96 -1.82
CA THR A 165 -18.29 -0.76 -1.02
C THR A 165 -17.54 -0.80 0.32
N ILE A 166 -17.59 -1.93 1.03
CA ILE A 166 -16.82 -2.13 2.27
C ILE A 166 -15.32 -2.00 2.00
N PHE A 167 -14.82 -2.65 0.95
CA PHE A 167 -13.40 -2.56 0.58
C PHE A 167 -12.97 -1.11 0.32
N TYR A 168 -13.77 -0.32 -0.42
CA TYR A 168 -13.45 1.09 -0.69
C TYR A 168 -13.54 1.99 0.54
N MET A 169 -14.32 1.63 1.57
CA MET A 169 -14.30 2.36 2.85
C MET A 169 -12.90 2.32 3.49
N SER A 170 -12.14 1.24 3.32
CA SER A 170 -10.77 1.13 3.85
C SER A 170 -9.84 2.21 3.29
N ILE A 171 -10.02 2.61 2.03
CA ILE A 171 -9.24 3.66 1.38
C ILE A 171 -9.41 4.99 2.11
N ASN A 172 -10.67 5.36 2.43
CA ASN A 172 -10.97 6.61 3.12
C ASN A 172 -10.43 6.60 4.56
N ILE A 173 -10.62 5.49 5.29
CA ILE A 173 -10.10 5.33 6.64
C ILE A 173 -8.56 5.43 6.62
N GLY A 174 -7.91 4.70 5.72
CA GLY A 174 -6.46 4.72 5.56
C GLY A 174 -5.94 6.13 5.23
N SER A 175 -6.61 6.86 4.32
CA SER A 175 -6.18 8.21 3.96
C SER A 175 -6.22 9.18 5.14
N VAL A 176 -7.28 9.16 5.94
CA VAL A 176 -7.40 9.99 7.15
C VAL A 176 -6.32 9.64 8.17
N LEU A 177 -6.11 8.35 8.43
CA LEU A 177 -5.04 7.89 9.33
C LEU A 177 -3.66 8.32 8.83
N GLY A 178 -3.42 8.25 7.51
CA GLY A 178 -2.16 8.66 6.89
C GLY A 178 -1.84 10.13 7.13
N PHE A 179 -2.79 11.03 6.85
CA PHE A 179 -2.58 12.47 7.10
C PHE A 179 -2.38 12.77 8.58
N LEU A 180 -3.14 12.15 9.48
CA LEU A 180 -3.02 12.39 10.91
C LEU A 180 -1.71 11.86 11.48
N ILE A 181 -1.34 10.63 11.17
CA ILE A 181 -0.16 9.96 11.76
C ILE A 181 1.12 10.46 11.06
N CYS A 182 1.24 10.27 9.75
CA CYS A 182 2.47 10.61 9.04
C CYS A 182 2.66 12.12 8.93
N GLY A 183 1.58 12.89 8.70
CA GLY A 183 1.62 14.34 8.69
C GLY A 183 2.00 14.88 10.07
N GLY A 184 1.31 14.46 11.13
CA GLY A 184 1.58 14.91 12.48
C GLY A 184 2.99 14.57 12.98
N LEU A 185 3.50 13.37 12.68
CA LEU A 185 4.87 12.97 13.03
C LEU A 185 5.89 13.71 12.15
N GLY A 186 5.63 13.82 10.84
CA GLY A 186 6.51 14.49 9.90
C GLY A 186 6.73 15.97 10.22
N GLU A 187 5.69 16.70 10.59
CA GLU A 187 5.79 18.11 10.93
C GLU A 187 6.35 18.36 12.33
N LYS A 188 5.99 17.54 13.33
CA LYS A 188 6.34 17.78 14.73
C LYS A 188 7.68 17.17 15.15
N LEU A 189 8.02 15.99 14.63
CA LEU A 189 9.23 15.24 15.00
C LEU A 189 10.28 15.20 13.92
N GLY A 190 9.89 15.41 12.65
CA GLY A 190 10.75 15.40 11.48
C GLY A 190 10.23 14.51 10.36
N TRP A 191 10.51 14.89 9.12
CA TRP A 191 10.01 14.20 7.91
C TRP A 191 10.26 12.70 7.91
N HIS A 192 11.43 12.29 8.40
CA HIS A 192 11.86 10.88 8.45
C HIS A 192 10.98 10.03 9.37
N TRP A 193 10.46 10.60 10.47
CA TRP A 193 9.48 9.94 11.34
C TRP A 193 8.15 9.74 10.64
N GLY A 194 7.72 10.71 9.83
CA GLY A 194 6.52 10.59 9.01
C GLY A 194 6.64 9.49 7.96
N PHE A 195 7.76 9.43 7.24
CA PHE A 195 8.04 8.36 6.27
C PHE A 195 8.20 6.99 6.95
N GLY A 196 8.87 6.94 8.11
CA GLY A 196 9.01 5.72 8.90
C GLY A 196 7.66 5.18 9.39
N ALA A 197 6.76 6.05 9.86
CA ALA A 197 5.41 5.66 10.27
C ALA A 197 4.60 5.04 9.11
N ALA A 198 4.75 5.57 7.90
CA ALA A 198 4.17 4.96 6.69
C ALA A 198 4.73 3.54 6.47
N GLY A 199 6.04 3.34 6.67
CA GLY A 199 6.69 2.03 6.59
C GLY A 199 6.15 1.03 7.62
N PHE A 200 5.98 1.46 8.87
CA PHE A 200 5.38 0.61 9.91
C PHE A 200 3.94 0.22 9.60
N GLY A 201 3.12 1.17 9.13
CA GLY A 201 1.75 0.87 8.70
C GLY A 201 1.71 -0.16 7.59
N MET A 202 2.55 0.00 6.56
CA MET A 202 2.61 -0.96 5.46
C MET A 202 3.15 -2.33 5.90
N ALA A 203 4.11 -2.38 6.84
CA ALA A 203 4.60 -3.63 7.41
C ALA A 203 3.49 -4.41 8.13
N ILE A 204 2.61 -3.72 8.87
CA ILE A 204 1.43 -4.34 9.49
C ILE A 204 0.51 -4.90 8.41
N GLY A 205 0.25 -4.13 7.34
CA GLY A 205 -0.56 -4.59 6.20
C GLY A 205 0.03 -5.80 5.48
N ALA A 206 1.34 -5.91 5.38
CA ALA A 206 2.03 -7.04 4.77
C ALA A 206 2.03 -8.31 5.67
N TYR A 207 1.97 -8.13 6.99
CA TYR A 207 1.98 -9.25 7.96
C TYR A 207 0.63 -9.96 8.03
N GLN A 208 -0.47 -9.29 7.82
CA GLN A 208 -1.84 -9.86 7.91
C GLN A 208 -2.17 -10.74 6.72
#